data_b2dc7c730ac091d56f31fe7edf572fe0
#
_entry.id   b2dc7c730ac091d56f31fe7edf572fe0
#
_cell.length_a   1.000
_cell.length_b   1.000
_cell.length_c   1.000
_cell.angle_alpha   90.00
_cell.angle_beta   90.00
_cell.angle_gamma   90.00
#
_symmetry.space_group_name_H-M   'P 1'
#
loop_
_entity.id
_entity.type
_entity.pdbx_description
1 polymer ?
#
loop_
_entity_poly.entity_id
_entity_poly.type
_entity_poly.pdbx_seq_one_letter_code
_entity_poly.pdbx_strand_id
1 'polypeptide(L)'
;MYKELYKQEINILGISSSIYLISMNEYMKTILNRYKMKYKPLLTTTLPPRLYKYIEAGVEFRKDVNSYTYKCEENFELFYEDKTGNEYSNNKIYVDKYQNTEYTLRICLNLAFALAKLLEEFPDKFNIILSINQEDFVISFHCVRETEQWLDEDLDSYHDEAIFVLTTKYT
;
A
#
# COMPACT_ATOMS: atom_id res chain seq x y z
N MET A 1 14.21 -0.50 -12.08
CA MET A 1 13.05 -0.92 -11.25
C MET A 1 13.26 -2.30 -10.66
N TYR A 2 13.07 -2.45 -9.37
CA TYR A 2 13.18 -3.72 -8.65
C TYR A 2 11.81 -4.41 -8.55
N LYS A 3 11.79 -5.72 -8.82
CA LYS A 3 10.59 -6.57 -8.64
C LYS A 3 10.98 -7.85 -7.91
N GLU A 4 10.19 -8.24 -6.93
CA GLU A 4 10.34 -9.50 -6.19
C GLU A 4 8.99 -10.10 -5.82
N LEU A 5 8.90 -11.42 -5.89
CA LEU A 5 7.77 -12.16 -5.34
C LEU A 5 8.01 -12.40 -3.85
N TYR A 6 7.12 -11.91 -3.02
CA TYR A 6 7.12 -12.12 -1.59
C TYR A 6 6.02 -13.10 -1.20
N LYS A 7 6.42 -14.24 -0.65
CA LYS A 7 5.51 -15.23 -0.12
C LYS A 7 5.43 -15.11 1.39
N GLN A 8 4.29 -14.71 1.89
CA GLN A 8 4.02 -14.71 3.32
C GLN A 8 3.45 -16.07 3.72
N GLU A 9 4.23 -16.83 4.47
CA GLU A 9 3.76 -18.06 5.13
C GLU A 9 3.23 -17.69 6.51
N ILE A 10 1.92 -17.75 6.68
CA ILE A 10 1.30 -17.67 8.00
C ILE A 10 1.14 -19.10 8.50
N ASN A 11 2.07 -19.53 9.31
CA ASN A 11 2.10 -20.84 9.91
C ASN A 11 1.58 -20.78 11.35
N ILE A 12 0.28 -20.58 11.54
CA ILE A 12 -0.41 -20.97 12.77
C ILE A 12 -1.77 -21.53 12.36
N LEU A 13 -1.91 -22.85 12.39
CA LEU A 13 -3.15 -23.60 12.18
C LEU A 13 -3.83 -23.45 10.81
N GLY A 14 -3.11 -23.77 9.77
CA GLY A 14 -3.72 -24.15 8.48
C GLY A 14 -4.17 -22.99 7.61
N ILE A 15 -3.37 -22.70 6.58
CA ILE A 15 -3.86 -22.27 5.28
C ILE A 15 -4.05 -20.77 5.09
N SER A 16 -3.03 -20.08 4.70
CA SER A 16 -3.00 -19.34 3.42
C SER A 16 -1.61 -18.76 3.20
N SER A 17 -0.92 -19.23 2.20
CA SER A 17 0.26 -18.55 1.69
C SER A 17 -0.23 -17.43 0.78
N SER A 18 -0.09 -16.20 1.23
CA SER A 18 -0.34 -15.03 0.40
C SER A 18 0.89 -14.72 -0.43
N ILE A 19 0.71 -14.58 -1.74
CA ILE A 19 1.78 -14.21 -2.66
C ILE A 19 1.57 -12.76 -3.08
N TYR A 20 2.56 -11.93 -2.79
CA TYR A 20 2.59 -10.52 -3.19
C TYR A 20 3.68 -10.30 -4.23
N LEU A 21 3.42 -9.43 -5.20
CA LEU A 21 4.47 -8.84 -6.00
C LEU A 21 4.90 -7.54 -5.35
N ILE A 22 6.18 -7.43 -5.02
CA ILE A 22 6.81 -6.19 -4.57
C ILE A 22 7.50 -5.55 -5.76
N SER A 23 7.17 -4.30 -6.03
CA SER A 23 7.83 -3.47 -7.04
C SER A 23 8.28 -2.17 -6.40
N MET A 24 9.43 -1.65 -6.78
CA MET A 24 9.89 -0.36 -6.31
C MET A 24 10.86 0.28 -7.31
N ASN A 25 10.94 1.60 -7.28
CA ASN A 25 11.97 2.31 -8.05
C ASN A 25 13.33 2.29 -7.34
N GLU A 26 14.38 2.66 -8.05
CA GLU A 26 15.75 2.70 -7.51
C GLU A 26 15.89 3.69 -6.35
N TYR A 27 15.09 4.76 -6.34
CA TYR A 27 15.10 5.72 -5.23
C TYR A 27 14.61 5.08 -3.93
N MET A 28 13.49 4.35 -3.95
CA MET A 28 13.00 3.61 -2.78
C MET A 28 14.01 2.55 -2.33
N LYS A 29 14.60 1.82 -3.26
CA LYS A 29 15.63 0.83 -2.97
C LYS A 29 16.84 1.43 -2.27
N THR A 30 17.27 2.60 -2.70
CA THR A 30 18.35 3.36 -2.07
C THR A 30 18.02 3.75 -0.63
N ILE A 31 16.79 4.21 -0.37
CA ILE A 31 16.33 4.54 1.00
C ILE A 31 16.33 3.31 1.89
N LEU A 32 15.77 2.19 1.43
CA LEU A 32 15.72 0.94 2.19
C LEU A 32 17.13 0.42 2.51
N ASN A 33 18.04 0.47 1.56
CA ASN A 33 19.43 0.05 1.74
C ASN A 33 20.17 0.94 2.75
N ARG A 34 19.93 2.26 2.72
CA ARG A 34 20.52 3.22 3.67
C ARG A 34 20.23 2.84 5.11
N TYR A 35 19.01 2.40 5.39
CA TYR A 35 18.60 2.00 6.72
C TYR A 35 18.76 0.48 6.98
N LYS A 36 19.37 -0.25 6.05
CA LYS A 36 19.51 -1.72 6.11
C LYS A 36 18.17 -2.42 6.36
N MET A 37 17.10 -1.83 5.84
CA MET A 37 15.75 -2.36 5.99
C MET A 37 15.51 -3.48 5.00
N LYS A 38 15.06 -4.60 5.55
CA LYS A 38 14.34 -5.60 4.78
C LYS A 38 12.87 -5.19 4.82
N TYR A 39 12.20 -5.19 3.67
CA TYR A 39 10.77 -4.86 3.56
C TYR A 39 9.84 -5.93 4.13
N LYS A 40 10.36 -6.84 4.94
CA LYS A 40 9.53 -7.79 5.70
C LYS A 40 8.77 -7.04 6.78
N PRO A 41 7.46 -7.30 6.95
CA PRO A 41 6.73 -6.72 8.05
C PRO A 41 7.43 -7.07 9.36
N LEU A 42 7.81 -6.05 10.10
CA LEU A 42 8.35 -6.24 11.43
C LEU A 42 7.16 -6.50 12.34
N LEU A 43 6.96 -7.74 12.74
CA LEU A 43 5.91 -8.17 13.67
C LEU A 43 5.94 -7.40 15.00
N THR A 44 7.00 -6.66 15.27
CA THR A 44 7.25 -5.93 16.51
C THR A 44 6.88 -4.45 16.48
N THR A 45 6.57 -3.88 15.31
CA THR A 45 6.20 -2.47 15.22
C THR A 45 4.69 -2.33 15.30
N THR A 46 4.20 -1.82 16.44
CA THR A 46 2.79 -1.52 16.63
C THR A 46 2.40 -0.27 15.82
N LEU A 47 1.29 -0.34 15.08
CA LEU A 47 0.77 0.82 14.38
C LEU A 47 0.25 1.86 15.39
N PRO A 48 0.56 3.15 15.21
CA PRO A 48 -0.06 4.21 15.99
C PRO A 48 -1.59 4.19 15.90
N PRO A 49 -2.34 4.53 16.96
CA PRO A 49 -3.81 4.46 16.97
C PRO A 49 -4.48 5.21 15.80
N ARG A 50 -3.91 6.33 15.37
CA ARG A 50 -4.40 7.12 14.23
C ARG A 50 -4.37 6.34 12.91
N LEU A 51 -3.39 5.47 12.72
CA LEU A 51 -3.26 4.61 11.54
C LEU A 51 -3.99 3.29 11.73
N TYR A 52 -3.98 2.75 12.94
CA TYR A 52 -4.65 1.50 13.25
C TYR A 52 -6.17 1.54 13.00
N LYS A 53 -6.80 2.71 13.12
CA LYS A 53 -8.22 2.90 12.84
C LYS A 53 -8.64 2.43 11.45
N TYR A 54 -7.78 2.59 10.44
CA TYR A 54 -8.06 2.15 9.07
C TYR A 54 -8.10 0.63 8.95
N ILE A 55 -7.20 -0.04 9.67
CA ILE A 55 -7.14 -1.50 9.72
C ILE A 55 -8.31 -2.06 10.53
N GLU A 56 -8.60 -1.47 11.68
CA GLU A 56 -9.69 -1.90 12.56
C GLU A 56 -11.06 -1.73 11.91
N ALA A 57 -11.31 -0.59 11.27
CA ALA A 57 -12.55 -0.33 10.55
C ALA A 57 -12.68 -1.22 9.31
N GLY A 58 -11.58 -1.47 8.61
CA GLY A 58 -11.53 -2.28 7.40
C GLY A 58 -11.94 -1.52 6.13
N VAL A 59 -12.07 -2.28 5.07
CA VAL A 59 -12.41 -1.80 3.71
C VAL A 59 -13.76 -2.35 3.31
N GLU A 60 -14.49 -1.62 2.48
CA GLU A 60 -15.74 -2.06 1.86
C GLU A 60 -15.79 -1.69 0.38
N PHE A 61 -16.60 -2.41 -0.37
CA PHE A 61 -16.97 -2.04 -1.73
C PHE A 61 -18.26 -1.20 -1.69
N ARG A 62 -18.16 0.05 -2.12
CA ARG A 62 -19.30 0.96 -2.21
C ARG A 62 -19.94 0.89 -3.59
N LYS A 63 -21.18 0.38 -3.64
CA LYS A 63 -21.93 0.23 -4.90
C LYS A 63 -22.31 1.57 -5.53
N ASP A 64 -22.56 2.61 -4.72
CA ASP A 64 -22.95 3.94 -5.18
C ASP A 64 -21.86 4.61 -6.03
N VAL A 65 -20.60 4.37 -5.74
CA VAL A 65 -19.43 4.88 -6.49
C VAL A 65 -18.66 3.78 -7.22
N ASN A 66 -19.11 2.53 -7.12
CA ASN A 66 -18.47 1.36 -7.72
C ASN A 66 -16.96 1.28 -7.43
N SER A 67 -16.59 1.47 -6.17
CA SER A 67 -15.21 1.59 -5.74
C SER A 67 -14.99 1.06 -4.32
N TYR A 68 -13.74 0.65 -4.03
CA TYR A 68 -13.31 0.25 -2.70
C TYR A 68 -12.85 1.45 -1.87
N THR A 69 -13.24 1.48 -0.60
CA THR A 69 -12.87 2.55 0.32
C THR A 69 -12.76 2.05 1.76
N TYR A 70 -12.09 2.82 2.63
CA TYR A 70 -12.09 2.54 4.06
C TYR A 70 -13.49 2.77 4.65
N LYS A 71 -13.96 1.87 5.50
CA LYS A 71 -15.24 2.01 6.21
C LYS A 71 -15.30 3.22 7.14
N CYS A 72 -14.14 3.71 7.60
CA CYS A 72 -14.05 4.89 8.44
C CYS A 72 -14.12 6.21 7.66
N GLU A 73 -14.14 6.18 6.33
CA GLU A 73 -14.24 7.36 5.47
C GLU A 73 -15.65 7.43 4.88
N GLU A 74 -16.40 8.49 5.24
CA GLU A 74 -17.78 8.66 4.78
C GLU A 74 -17.85 9.31 3.39
N ASN A 75 -16.90 10.20 3.09
CA ASN A 75 -16.86 10.96 1.86
C ASN A 75 -16.06 10.23 0.77
N PHE A 76 -16.59 10.24 -0.45
CA PHE A 76 -15.88 9.78 -1.63
C PHE A 76 -16.12 10.81 -2.75
N GLU A 77 -15.02 11.42 -3.21
CA GLU A 77 -15.07 12.47 -4.23
C GLU A 77 -14.62 11.93 -5.59
N LEU A 78 -15.28 12.38 -6.64
CA LEU A 78 -14.93 12.03 -8.01
C LEU A 78 -14.00 13.09 -8.59
N PHE A 79 -12.69 12.83 -8.54
CA PHE A 79 -11.64 13.69 -9.07
C PHE A 79 -11.28 13.39 -10.52
N TYR A 80 -11.49 12.15 -10.95
CA TYR A 80 -11.08 11.62 -12.24
C TYR A 80 -12.23 10.93 -12.96
N GLU A 81 -12.09 10.73 -14.26
CA GLU A 81 -13.04 9.94 -15.05
C GLU A 81 -12.92 8.45 -14.76
N ASP A 82 -11.72 7.97 -14.44
CA ASP A 82 -11.45 6.56 -14.12
C ASP A 82 -11.64 6.25 -12.62
N LYS A 83 -11.97 4.99 -12.35
CA LYS A 83 -12.21 4.50 -10.99
C LYS A 83 -10.90 4.34 -10.20
N THR A 84 -9.85 3.95 -10.87
CA THR A 84 -8.53 3.72 -10.28
C THR A 84 -7.97 5.00 -9.69
N GLY A 85 -8.03 6.12 -10.42
CA GLY A 85 -7.61 7.42 -9.92
C GLY A 85 -8.47 7.91 -8.76
N ASN A 86 -9.79 7.70 -8.82
CA ASN A 86 -10.69 8.04 -7.73
C ASN A 86 -10.41 7.22 -6.47
N GLU A 87 -10.23 5.90 -6.57
CA GLU A 87 -9.87 5.06 -5.44
C GLU A 87 -8.53 5.48 -4.83
N TYR A 88 -7.50 5.66 -5.67
CA TYR A 88 -6.19 6.08 -5.18
C TYR A 88 -6.28 7.40 -4.40
N SER A 89 -6.99 8.39 -4.93
CA SER A 89 -7.09 9.72 -4.32
C SER A 89 -7.91 9.75 -3.05
N ASN A 90 -9.00 8.97 -2.98
CA ASN A 90 -9.83 8.89 -1.78
C ASN A 90 -9.24 8.01 -0.68
N ASN A 91 -8.40 7.04 -1.05
CA ASN A 91 -7.81 6.09 -0.11
C ASN A 91 -6.43 6.51 0.42
N LYS A 92 -6.04 7.76 0.25
CA LYS A 92 -4.78 8.29 0.76
C LYS A 92 -4.76 8.38 2.28
N ILE A 93 -3.71 7.83 2.87
CA ILE A 93 -3.36 8.04 4.27
C ILE A 93 -2.04 8.82 4.29
N TYR A 94 -2.07 10.02 4.85
CA TYR A 94 -0.87 10.80 5.11
C TYR A 94 -0.29 10.36 6.45
N VAL A 95 0.94 9.87 6.43
CA VAL A 95 1.63 9.37 7.61
C VAL A 95 2.54 10.47 8.14
N ASP A 96 2.25 10.94 9.35
CA ASP A 96 3.11 11.92 10.01
C ASP A 96 4.48 11.33 10.28
N LYS A 97 5.52 12.16 10.19
CA LYS A 97 6.86 11.73 10.55
C LYS A 97 6.95 11.47 12.05
N TYR A 98 7.19 10.23 12.41
CA TYR A 98 7.43 9.80 13.78
C TYR A 98 8.93 9.79 14.05
N GLN A 99 9.36 10.12 15.26
CA GLN A 99 10.75 10.10 15.74
C GLN A 99 11.82 10.39 14.66
N ASN A 100 11.98 9.51 13.66
CA ASN A 100 12.91 9.65 12.55
C ASN A 100 12.36 8.96 11.28
N THR A 101 13.05 9.17 10.16
CA THR A 101 12.66 8.62 8.85
C THR A 101 12.63 7.10 8.83
N GLU A 102 13.62 6.44 9.46
CA GLU A 102 13.67 4.98 9.53
C GLU A 102 12.44 4.41 10.24
N TYR A 103 12.09 4.95 11.39
CA TYR A 103 10.93 4.49 12.16
C TYR A 103 9.62 4.75 11.42
N THR A 104 9.48 5.92 10.82
CA THR A 104 8.31 6.26 9.98
C THR A 104 8.16 5.30 8.80
N LEU A 105 9.25 4.98 8.13
CA LEU A 105 9.26 4.03 7.02
C LEU A 105 8.85 2.61 7.47
N ARG A 106 9.30 2.16 8.63
CA ARG A 106 8.87 0.87 9.21
C ARG A 106 7.36 0.84 9.48
N ILE A 107 6.80 1.92 10.03
CA ILE A 107 5.36 2.08 10.21
C ILE A 107 4.63 2.00 8.88
N CYS A 108 5.10 2.71 7.85
CA CYS A 108 4.50 2.71 6.52
C CYS A 108 4.48 1.31 5.89
N LEU A 109 5.59 0.58 5.98
CA LEU A 109 5.66 -0.79 5.46
C LEU A 109 4.72 -1.73 6.21
N ASN A 110 4.66 -1.63 7.54
CA ASN A 110 3.71 -2.42 8.33
C ASN A 110 2.25 -2.11 7.96
N LEU A 111 1.92 -0.85 7.76
CA LEU A 111 0.58 -0.44 7.33
C LEU A 111 0.27 -0.99 5.94
N ALA A 112 1.21 -0.91 5.00
CA ALA A 112 1.03 -1.45 3.65
C ALA A 112 0.73 -2.96 3.65
N PHE A 113 1.47 -3.75 4.44
CA PHE A 113 1.22 -5.19 4.55
C PHE A 113 -0.08 -5.50 5.31
N ALA A 114 -0.44 -4.73 6.32
CA ALA A 114 -1.73 -4.88 7.00
C ALA A 114 -2.91 -4.60 6.08
N LEU A 115 -2.81 -3.56 5.23
CA LEU A 115 -3.80 -3.26 4.19
C LEU A 115 -3.88 -4.38 3.15
N ALA A 116 -2.74 -4.89 2.69
CA ALA A 116 -2.72 -6.01 1.74
C ALA A 116 -3.48 -7.23 2.29
N LYS A 117 -3.29 -7.54 3.57
CA LYS A 117 -4.00 -8.64 4.23
C LYS A 117 -5.52 -8.41 4.30
N LEU A 118 -5.96 -7.19 4.61
CA LEU A 118 -7.38 -6.85 4.58
C LEU A 118 -7.98 -7.00 3.17
N LEU A 119 -7.25 -6.54 2.16
CA LEU A 119 -7.72 -6.54 0.77
C LEU A 119 -7.75 -7.94 0.16
N GLU A 120 -7.08 -8.92 0.75
CA GLU A 120 -7.16 -10.32 0.32
C GLU A 120 -8.54 -10.96 0.54
N GLU A 121 -9.36 -10.40 1.41
CA GLU A 121 -10.73 -10.87 1.64
C GLU A 121 -11.64 -10.64 0.43
N PHE A 122 -11.28 -9.71 -0.45
CA PHE A 122 -12.02 -9.43 -1.67
C PHE A 122 -11.53 -10.27 -2.86
N PRO A 123 -12.38 -10.52 -3.87
CA PRO A 123 -12.00 -11.32 -5.03
C PRO A 123 -10.99 -10.63 -5.95
N ASP A 124 -10.95 -9.29 -5.91
CA ASP A 124 -10.13 -8.47 -6.81
C ASP A 124 -8.65 -8.41 -6.40
N LYS A 125 -7.82 -7.95 -7.32
CA LYS A 125 -6.40 -7.67 -7.12
C LYS A 125 -6.23 -6.18 -6.81
N PHE A 126 -5.33 -5.86 -5.89
CA PHE A 126 -5.08 -4.48 -5.46
C PHE A 126 -3.60 -4.14 -5.54
N ASN A 127 -3.33 -2.87 -5.82
CA ASN A 127 -2.04 -2.24 -5.58
C ASN A 127 -2.14 -1.38 -4.32
N ILE A 128 -1.24 -1.61 -3.37
CA ILE A 128 -0.99 -0.74 -2.23
C ILE A 128 0.30 0.02 -2.54
N ILE A 129 0.23 1.34 -2.53
CA ILE A 129 1.31 2.22 -2.97
C ILE A 129 1.78 3.05 -1.79
N LEU A 130 3.06 2.92 -1.44
CA LEU A 130 3.76 3.86 -0.57
C LEU A 130 4.58 4.81 -1.43
N SER A 131 4.33 6.09 -1.29
CA SER A 131 5.05 7.16 -1.94
C SER A 131 5.71 8.06 -0.92
N ILE A 132 6.98 8.39 -1.15
CA ILE A 132 7.74 9.31 -0.32
C ILE A 132 8.28 10.42 -1.23
N ASN A 133 7.78 11.62 -1.01
CA ASN A 133 8.26 12.82 -1.67
C ASN A 133 8.77 13.79 -0.61
N GLN A 134 10.08 14.06 -0.61
CA GLN A 134 10.73 14.85 0.43
C GLN A 134 10.47 14.29 1.84
N GLU A 135 9.59 14.94 2.61
CA GLU A 135 9.21 14.50 3.96
C GLU A 135 7.78 13.95 4.04
N ASP A 136 7.06 13.92 2.92
CA ASP A 136 5.68 13.43 2.86
C ASP A 136 5.66 11.92 2.62
N PHE A 137 5.03 11.20 3.53
CA PHE A 137 4.79 9.76 3.44
C PHE A 137 3.30 9.53 3.18
N VAL A 138 2.98 8.96 2.04
CA VAL A 138 1.60 8.70 1.64
C VAL A 138 1.42 7.24 1.31
N ILE A 139 0.41 6.61 1.88
CA ILE A 139 -0.02 5.26 1.53
C ILE A 139 -1.41 5.34 0.94
N SER A 140 -1.63 4.65 -0.16
CA SER A 140 -2.94 4.51 -0.76
C SER A 140 -3.10 3.14 -1.39
N PHE A 141 -4.33 2.81 -1.78
CA PHE A 141 -4.59 1.62 -2.56
C PHE A 141 -5.64 1.87 -3.64
N HIS A 142 -5.62 1.02 -4.65
CA HIS A 142 -6.67 0.93 -5.65
C HIS A 142 -6.81 -0.50 -6.17
N CYS A 143 -7.98 -0.83 -6.70
CA CYS A 143 -8.18 -2.07 -7.42
C CYS A 143 -7.42 -2.03 -8.76
N VAL A 144 -6.78 -3.15 -9.13
CA VAL A 144 -6.10 -3.29 -10.42
C VAL A 144 -7.15 -3.58 -11.50
N ARG A 145 -7.19 -2.74 -12.54
CA ARG A 145 -8.10 -2.86 -13.69
C ARG A 145 -7.29 -2.91 -14.98
N GLU A 146 -7.67 -3.78 -15.89
CA GLU A 146 -6.93 -3.98 -17.15
C GLU A 146 -6.89 -2.74 -18.05
N THR A 147 -7.94 -1.92 -17.98
CA THR A 147 -8.10 -0.73 -18.83
C THR A 147 -7.72 0.58 -18.17
N GLU A 148 -7.32 0.54 -16.91
CA GLU A 148 -6.99 1.73 -16.13
C GLU A 148 -5.61 1.56 -15.51
N GLN A 149 -4.77 2.56 -15.65
CA GLN A 149 -3.41 2.57 -15.11
C GLN A 149 -3.19 3.84 -14.30
N TRP A 150 -2.75 3.69 -13.03
CA TRP A 150 -2.44 4.84 -12.19
C TRP A 150 -0.96 5.20 -12.21
N LEU A 151 -0.09 4.21 -12.03
CA LEU A 151 1.36 4.41 -12.11
C LEU A 151 1.90 4.01 -13.48
N ASP A 152 2.96 4.66 -13.90
CA ASP A 152 3.73 4.24 -15.06
C ASP A 152 4.27 2.82 -14.85
N GLU A 153 4.38 2.03 -15.92
CA GLU A 153 4.98 0.69 -15.85
C GLU A 153 6.44 0.75 -15.41
N ASP A 154 7.15 1.79 -15.83
CA ASP A 154 8.49 2.10 -15.35
C ASP A 154 8.46 3.05 -14.16
N LEU A 155 8.53 2.49 -12.95
CA LEU A 155 8.56 3.28 -11.73
C LEU A 155 9.80 4.19 -11.62
N ASP A 156 10.87 3.92 -12.37
CA ASP A 156 12.06 4.76 -12.38
C ASP A 156 11.86 6.09 -13.14
N SER A 157 10.75 6.22 -13.87
CA SER A 157 10.33 7.50 -14.47
C SER A 157 9.99 8.57 -13.41
N TYR A 158 9.66 8.17 -12.18
CA TYR A 158 9.40 9.07 -11.04
C TYR A 158 10.71 9.43 -10.33
N HIS A 159 11.36 10.52 -10.78
CA HIS A 159 12.71 10.87 -10.30
C HIS A 159 12.73 11.50 -8.90
N ASP A 160 11.67 12.22 -8.53
CA ASP A 160 11.58 12.98 -7.28
C ASP A 160 10.78 12.26 -6.17
N GLU A 161 10.38 11.03 -6.42
CA GLU A 161 9.47 10.29 -5.57
C GLU A 161 9.96 8.85 -5.39
N ALA A 162 10.11 8.43 -4.14
CA ALA A 162 10.41 7.04 -3.83
C ALA A 162 9.11 6.24 -3.78
N ILE A 163 8.99 5.22 -4.62
CA ILE A 163 7.75 4.45 -4.79
C ILE A 163 7.97 2.98 -4.46
N PHE A 164 7.11 2.46 -3.59
CA PHE A 164 6.97 1.05 -3.26
C PHE A 164 5.55 0.60 -3.57
N VAL A 165 5.39 -0.48 -4.29
CA VAL A 165 4.09 -1.06 -4.64
C VAL A 165 4.01 -2.50 -4.16
N LEU A 166 2.96 -2.81 -3.44
CA LEU A 166 2.62 -4.15 -3.01
C LEU A 166 1.35 -4.59 -3.76
N THR A 167 1.48 -5.56 -4.66
CA THR A 167 0.35 -6.09 -5.42
C THR A 167 -0.15 -7.39 -4.81
N THR A 168 -1.44 -7.44 -4.46
CA THR A 168 -2.06 -8.64 -3.87
C THR A 168 -2.37 -9.69 -4.92
N LYS A 169 -2.56 -10.95 -4.49
CA LYS A 169 -2.98 -12.08 -5.36
C LYS A 169 -2.15 -12.22 -6.64
N TYR A 170 -0.86 -12.08 -6.49
CA TYR A 170 0.04 -12.30 -7.61
C TYR A 170 0.32 -13.80 -7.75
N THR A 171 -0.24 -14.37 -8.78
CA THR A 171 -0.07 -15.78 -9.14
C THR A 171 0.67 -15.90 -10.46
#